data_1262c37771ff4973224df8341f9616eb
#
_entry.id   1262c37771ff4973224df8341f9616eb
#
_cell.length_a   1.000
_cell.length_b   1.000
_cell.length_c   1.000
_cell.angle_alpha   90.00
_cell.angle_beta   90.00
_cell.angle_gamma   90.00
#
_symmetry.space_group_name_H-M   'P 1'
#
loop_
_entity.id
_entity.type
_entity.pdbx_description
1 polymer ?
#
loop_
_entity_poly.entity_id
_entity_poly.type
_entity_poly.pdbx_seq_one_letter_code
_entity_poly.pdbx_strand_id
1 'polypeptide(L)'
;VYAKAGVNNMQIAVWSTKNQSDLRWYKALENNDGTYKVDVSIVDHQNNTGTYYADAYLTDNNGVRVYAGGTTCSMVNVTNYYHPIAGNSSVVLQQMVDYYRSRAAYPSFYGNTEAPTIEAFCKIYLEECQAEGIRAEVAFCQAMKETGFLKYGGNVKIEQYNFAGIG
;
A
#
# COMPACT_ATOMS: atom_id res chain seq x y z
N VAL A 1 -13.64 5.08 26.21
CA VAL A 1 -14.58 6.13 26.63
C VAL A 1 -15.98 5.62 26.40
N TYR A 2 -16.85 5.75 27.40
CA TYR A 2 -18.23 5.28 27.33
C TYR A 2 -19.18 6.47 27.26
N ALA A 3 -19.88 6.63 26.13
CA ALA A 3 -20.89 7.67 25.94
C ALA A 3 -22.28 7.05 26.14
N LYS A 4 -22.94 7.34 27.27
CA LYS A 4 -24.28 6.84 27.58
C LYS A 4 -25.35 7.19 26.54
N ALA A 5 -25.21 8.35 25.89
CA ALA A 5 -26.13 8.85 24.85
C ALA A 5 -25.76 8.41 23.43
N GLY A 6 -24.79 7.52 23.28
CA GLY A 6 -24.23 7.17 21.96
C GLY A 6 -23.26 8.22 21.43
N VAL A 7 -22.59 7.94 20.32
CA VAL A 7 -21.61 8.81 19.67
C VAL A 7 -22.24 9.46 18.45
N ASN A 8 -22.29 10.79 18.43
CA ASN A 8 -22.74 11.57 17.29
C ASN A 8 -21.55 11.84 16.33
N ASN A 9 -20.40 12.22 16.92
CA ASN A 9 -19.22 12.62 16.16
C ASN A 9 -17.94 12.31 16.94
N MET A 10 -16.90 11.87 16.23
CA MET A 10 -15.55 11.71 16.76
C MET A 10 -14.60 12.57 15.92
N GLN A 11 -13.85 13.43 16.60
CA GLN A 11 -12.83 14.27 15.98
C GLN A 11 -11.48 14.04 16.64
N ILE A 12 -10.44 14.04 15.84
CA ILE A 12 -9.05 13.90 16.30
C ILE A 12 -8.31 15.19 15.98
N ALA A 13 -7.76 15.83 17.01
CA ALA A 13 -6.79 16.91 16.83
C ALA A 13 -5.41 16.31 16.65
N VAL A 14 -4.69 16.66 15.59
CA VAL A 14 -3.35 16.17 15.31
C VAL A 14 -2.40 17.34 15.10
N TRP A 15 -1.20 17.25 15.67
CA TRP A 15 -0.14 18.24 15.48
C TRP A 15 1.25 17.60 15.64
N SER A 16 2.28 18.22 15.08
CA SER A 16 3.68 17.79 15.20
C SER A 16 4.58 18.80 15.92
N THR A 17 4.16 20.04 16.03
CA THR A 17 4.94 21.11 16.64
C THR A 17 4.56 21.33 18.11
N LYS A 18 5.53 21.67 18.96
CA LYS A 18 5.30 21.90 20.39
C LYS A 18 4.27 23.01 20.68
N ASN A 19 4.21 24.01 19.81
CA ASN A 19 3.27 25.14 19.94
C ASN A 19 1.95 24.92 19.18
N GLN A 20 1.72 23.72 18.65
CA GLN A 20 0.51 23.36 17.90
C GLN A 20 0.24 24.26 16.67
N SER A 21 1.28 24.88 16.08
CA SER A 21 1.12 25.79 14.94
C SER A 21 0.62 25.09 13.67
N ASP A 22 0.76 23.77 13.60
CA ASP A 22 0.31 22.89 12.54
C ASP A 22 -0.90 22.03 12.93
N LEU A 23 -1.60 22.38 14.01
CA LEU A 23 -2.77 21.63 14.48
C LEU A 23 -3.86 21.57 13.41
N ARG A 24 -4.36 20.36 13.15
CA ARG A 24 -5.50 20.06 12.29
C ARG A 24 -6.52 19.18 13.00
N TRP A 25 -7.77 19.40 12.65
CA TRP A 25 -8.89 18.59 13.12
C TRP A 25 -9.35 17.64 12.04
N TYR A 26 -9.37 16.36 12.33
CA TYR A 26 -9.83 15.30 11.43
C TYR A 26 -11.14 14.73 11.94
N LYS A 27 -12.11 14.55 11.05
CA LYS A 27 -13.31 13.78 11.36
C LYS A 27 -12.98 12.30 11.26
N ALA A 28 -13.18 11.56 12.35
CA ALA A 28 -12.94 10.13 12.35
C ALA A 28 -14.08 9.38 11.68
N LEU A 29 -13.73 8.31 10.97
CA LEU A 29 -14.67 7.38 10.37
C LEU A 29 -14.83 6.18 11.30
N GLU A 30 -16.07 5.79 11.55
CA GLU A 30 -16.40 4.60 12.32
C GLU A 30 -16.25 3.35 11.44
N ASN A 31 -15.55 2.36 11.96
CA ASN A 31 -15.43 1.04 11.36
C ASN A 31 -16.58 0.13 11.84
N ASN A 32 -16.80 -0.98 11.12
CA ASN A 32 -17.85 -1.95 11.47
C ASN A 32 -17.66 -2.64 12.83
N ASP A 33 -16.48 -2.57 13.42
CA ASP A 33 -16.13 -3.13 14.73
C ASP A 33 -16.27 -2.12 15.89
N GLY A 34 -16.78 -0.92 15.62
CA GLY A 34 -16.95 0.14 16.59
C GLY A 34 -15.67 0.93 16.90
N THR A 35 -14.59 0.67 16.19
CA THR A 35 -13.39 1.52 16.27
C THR A 35 -13.50 2.73 15.33
N TYR A 36 -12.66 3.75 15.59
CA TYR A 36 -12.61 4.96 14.78
C TYR A 36 -11.23 5.14 14.18
N LYS A 37 -11.16 5.57 12.91
CA LYS A 37 -9.90 5.87 12.26
C LYS A 37 -9.91 7.25 11.60
N VAL A 38 -8.71 7.81 11.49
CA VAL A 38 -8.41 8.97 10.63
C VAL A 38 -7.17 8.64 9.79
N ASP A 39 -7.14 9.13 8.58
CA ASP A 39 -5.95 9.09 7.74
C ASP A 39 -5.32 10.50 7.79
N VAL A 40 -4.06 10.57 8.23
CA VAL A 40 -3.32 11.82 8.43
C VAL A 40 -2.19 11.89 7.42
N SER A 41 -2.14 12.99 6.65
CA SER A 41 -1.06 13.24 5.70
C SER A 41 -0.02 14.19 6.33
N ILE A 42 1.26 13.87 6.19
CA ILE A 42 2.34 14.77 6.62
C ILE A 42 2.32 16.12 5.87
N VAL A 43 1.74 16.16 4.66
CA VAL A 43 1.59 17.39 3.87
C VAL A 43 0.73 18.41 4.62
N ASP A 44 -0.28 17.96 5.34
CA ASP A 44 -1.17 18.82 6.14
C ASP A 44 -0.45 19.41 7.36
N HIS A 45 0.69 18.85 7.73
CA HIS A 45 1.55 19.21 8.84
C HIS A 45 2.93 19.69 8.38
N GLN A 46 2.98 20.45 7.28
CA GLN A 46 4.19 21.11 6.74
C GLN A 46 5.32 20.13 6.39
N ASN A 47 4.98 18.87 6.08
CA ASN A 47 5.92 17.76 5.84
C ASN A 47 6.85 17.49 7.05
N ASN A 48 6.43 17.84 8.26
CA ASN A 48 7.20 17.56 9.46
C ASN A 48 7.33 16.06 9.69
N THR A 49 8.49 15.65 10.19
CA THR A 49 8.77 14.28 10.63
C THR A 49 9.02 14.25 12.13
N GLY A 50 9.02 13.07 12.72
CA GLY A 50 9.22 12.89 14.15
C GLY A 50 7.92 12.62 14.91
N THR A 51 7.81 13.13 16.13
CA THR A 51 6.67 12.84 16.98
C THR A 51 5.45 13.67 16.60
N TYR A 52 4.37 12.96 16.32
CA TYR A 52 3.02 13.52 16.17
C TYR A 52 2.21 13.22 17.42
N TYR A 53 1.39 14.18 17.80
CA TYR A 53 0.46 14.10 18.91
C TYR A 53 -0.95 14.02 18.36
N ALA A 54 -1.80 13.22 18.97
CA ALA A 54 -3.19 13.07 18.58
C ALA A 54 -4.08 13.02 19.81
N ASP A 55 -5.05 13.92 19.88
CA ASP A 55 -6.06 13.98 20.92
C ASP A 55 -7.44 13.71 20.35
N ALA A 56 -8.14 12.75 20.91
CA ALA A 56 -9.48 12.37 20.50
C ALA A 56 -10.56 13.08 21.33
N TYR A 57 -11.57 13.59 20.64
CA TYR A 57 -12.74 14.22 21.21
C TYR A 57 -14.02 13.59 20.66
N LEU A 58 -14.85 13.16 21.56
CA LEU A 58 -16.16 12.58 21.27
C LEU A 58 -17.24 13.63 21.53
N THR A 59 -18.21 13.74 20.62
CA THR A 59 -19.44 14.47 20.86
C THR A 59 -20.59 13.47 20.91
N ASP A 60 -21.37 13.47 21.98
CA ASP A 60 -22.52 12.58 22.15
C ASP A 60 -23.76 13.09 21.39
N ASN A 61 -24.84 12.31 21.38
CA ASN A 61 -26.08 12.66 20.72
C ASN A 61 -26.82 13.85 21.40
N ASN A 62 -26.40 14.27 22.59
CA ASN A 62 -26.89 15.46 23.28
C ASN A 62 -26.03 16.69 22.99
N GLY A 63 -24.99 16.56 22.16
CA GLY A 63 -24.07 17.65 21.80
C GLY A 63 -22.96 17.89 22.83
N VAL A 64 -22.85 17.04 23.87
CA VAL A 64 -21.78 17.17 24.86
C VAL A 64 -20.47 16.66 24.30
N ARG A 65 -19.45 17.53 24.31
CA ARG A 65 -18.10 17.19 23.84
C ARG A 65 -17.21 16.79 24.99
N VAL A 66 -16.53 15.64 24.87
CA VAL A 66 -15.66 15.06 25.90
C VAL A 66 -14.32 14.69 25.29
N TYR A 67 -13.23 14.96 26.00
CA TYR A 67 -11.91 14.44 25.68
C TYR A 67 -11.90 12.92 25.91
N ALA A 68 -11.55 12.18 24.89
CA ALA A 68 -11.61 10.71 24.89
C ALA A 68 -10.24 10.05 25.12
N GLY A 69 -9.18 10.81 25.06
CA GLY A 69 -7.80 10.34 25.26
C GLY A 69 -6.85 10.85 24.20
N GLY A 70 -5.56 10.73 24.45
CA GLY A 70 -4.53 11.13 23.52
C GLY A 70 -3.44 10.06 23.36
N THR A 71 -2.69 10.17 22.28
CA THR A 71 -1.56 9.31 21.97
C THR A 71 -0.51 10.05 21.16
N THR A 72 0.65 9.43 21.00
CA THR A 72 1.70 9.90 20.09
C THR A 72 2.10 8.79 19.12
N CYS A 73 2.48 9.18 17.93
CA CYS A 73 3.12 8.28 16.96
C CYS A 73 4.36 8.96 16.37
N SER A 74 5.28 8.15 15.87
CA SER A 74 6.45 8.66 15.15
C SER A 74 6.19 8.59 13.66
N MET A 75 6.13 9.76 13.02
CA MET A 75 6.07 9.86 11.57
C MET A 75 7.51 9.94 11.05
N VAL A 76 7.89 8.95 10.29
CA VAL A 76 9.12 9.00 9.51
C VAL A 76 8.76 9.55 8.13
N ASN A 77 9.55 10.48 7.63
CA ASN A 77 9.46 10.79 6.22
C ASN A 77 9.90 9.53 5.48
N VAL A 78 8.94 8.76 5.01
CA VAL A 78 9.17 7.82 3.91
C VAL A 78 9.39 8.71 2.69
N THR A 79 10.48 9.51 2.74
CA THR A 79 10.98 10.19 1.55
C THR A 79 11.15 9.09 0.53
N ASN A 80 10.13 9.03 -0.31
CA ASN A 80 10.21 8.30 -1.54
C ASN A 80 11.04 7.01 -1.37
N TYR A 81 10.37 5.94 -0.94
CA TYR A 81 10.81 4.64 -1.37
C TYR A 81 10.64 4.61 -2.91
N TYR A 82 11.31 5.52 -3.59
CA TYR A 82 11.74 5.27 -4.95
C TYR A 82 12.80 4.18 -4.80
N HIS A 83 12.33 2.95 -4.78
CA HIS A 83 13.22 1.88 -5.19
C HIS A 83 13.47 2.17 -6.67
N PRO A 84 14.66 2.63 -7.04
CA PRO A 84 14.96 2.84 -8.44
C PRO A 84 14.70 1.51 -9.15
N ILE A 85 14.14 1.55 -10.35
CA ILE A 85 13.98 0.36 -11.18
C ILE A 85 15.34 -0.29 -11.38
N ALA A 86 16.39 0.52 -11.57
CA ALA A 86 17.77 0.07 -11.63
C ALA A 86 18.29 -0.42 -10.25
N GLY A 87 18.97 -1.53 -10.25
CA GLY A 87 19.61 -2.11 -9.07
C GLY A 87 19.42 -3.62 -8.95
N ASN A 88 20.02 -4.20 -7.94
CA ASN A 88 19.88 -5.62 -7.66
C ASN A 88 18.51 -5.93 -7.07
N SER A 89 17.93 -7.06 -7.47
CA SER A 89 16.70 -7.58 -6.88
C SER A 89 16.90 -7.92 -5.41
N SER A 90 15.88 -7.61 -4.61
CA SER A 90 15.83 -7.95 -3.18
C SER A 90 14.99 -9.20 -2.90
N VAL A 91 14.32 -9.73 -3.91
CA VAL A 91 13.45 -10.90 -3.81
C VAL A 91 14.15 -12.16 -4.30
N VAL A 92 13.73 -13.29 -3.74
CA VAL A 92 14.16 -14.62 -4.20
C VAL A 92 13.04 -15.28 -5.00
N LEU A 93 13.41 -16.27 -5.82
CA LEU A 93 12.50 -17.01 -6.70
C LEU A 93 11.22 -17.44 -5.99
N GLN A 94 11.34 -18.03 -4.80
CA GLN A 94 10.21 -18.57 -4.07
C GLN A 94 9.18 -17.50 -3.69
N GLN A 95 9.63 -16.31 -3.32
CA GLN A 95 8.73 -15.20 -2.99
C GLN A 95 7.90 -14.74 -4.20
N MET A 96 8.49 -14.70 -5.40
CA MET A 96 7.79 -14.35 -6.63
C MET A 96 6.76 -15.43 -7.00
N VAL A 97 7.14 -16.70 -6.89
CA VAL A 97 6.27 -17.86 -7.16
C VAL A 97 5.06 -17.86 -6.20
N ASP A 98 5.31 -17.70 -4.91
CA ASP A 98 4.25 -17.68 -3.88
C ASP A 98 3.29 -16.50 -4.06
N TYR A 99 3.84 -15.33 -4.38
CA TYR A 99 3.05 -14.15 -4.70
C TYR A 99 2.10 -14.40 -5.88
N TYR A 100 2.62 -14.96 -6.98
CA TYR A 100 1.79 -15.29 -8.14
C TYR A 100 0.71 -16.32 -7.81
N ARG A 101 1.09 -17.44 -7.17
CA ARG A 101 0.17 -18.54 -6.81
C ARG A 101 -0.94 -18.11 -5.87
N SER A 102 -0.70 -17.09 -5.05
CA SER A 102 -1.72 -16.51 -4.18
C SER A 102 -2.82 -15.75 -4.96
N ARG A 103 -2.63 -15.48 -6.25
CA ARG A 103 -3.51 -14.62 -7.08
C ARG A 103 -4.09 -15.33 -8.30
N ALA A 104 -3.37 -16.30 -8.88
CA ALA A 104 -3.78 -16.95 -10.11
C ALA A 104 -3.17 -18.34 -10.30
N ALA A 105 -3.85 -19.18 -11.08
CA ALA A 105 -3.26 -20.37 -11.68
C ALA A 105 -2.41 -19.97 -12.90
N TYR A 106 -1.29 -20.68 -13.10
CA TYR A 106 -0.42 -20.41 -14.25
C TYR A 106 -1.08 -20.91 -15.54
N PRO A 107 -1.09 -20.11 -16.64
CA PRO A 107 -1.75 -20.49 -17.88
C PRO A 107 -1.07 -21.67 -18.55
N SER A 108 -1.85 -22.67 -18.93
CA SER A 108 -1.36 -23.84 -19.70
C SER A 108 -0.83 -23.47 -21.08
N PHE A 109 -1.17 -22.29 -21.59
CA PHE A 109 -0.67 -21.72 -22.84
C PHE A 109 0.86 -21.74 -22.94
N TYR A 110 1.54 -21.47 -21.82
CA TYR A 110 3.00 -21.42 -21.77
C TYR A 110 3.68 -22.80 -21.65
N GLY A 111 2.92 -23.89 -21.59
CA GLY A 111 3.45 -25.25 -21.34
C GLY A 111 4.49 -25.75 -22.36
N ASN A 112 4.50 -25.21 -23.57
CA ASN A 112 5.46 -25.56 -24.63
C ASN A 112 6.44 -24.39 -24.94
N THR A 113 6.64 -23.47 -24.00
CA THR A 113 7.57 -22.35 -24.13
C THR A 113 8.78 -22.55 -23.23
N GLU A 114 9.70 -21.59 -23.19
CA GLU A 114 10.82 -21.56 -22.25
C GLU A 114 10.39 -21.37 -20.79
N ALA A 115 9.14 -20.94 -20.58
CA ALA A 115 8.54 -20.76 -19.26
C ALA A 115 7.33 -21.69 -19.04
N PRO A 116 7.51 -23.03 -19.02
CA PRO A 116 6.38 -23.96 -18.91
C PRO A 116 5.72 -23.96 -17.55
N THR A 117 6.36 -23.40 -16.53
CA THR A 117 5.85 -23.28 -15.16
C THR A 117 6.08 -21.87 -14.63
N ILE A 118 5.37 -21.51 -13.55
CA ILE A 118 5.58 -20.22 -12.89
C ILE A 118 6.99 -20.09 -12.32
N GLU A 119 7.61 -21.18 -11.89
CA GLU A 119 8.99 -21.18 -11.42
C GLU A 119 9.95 -20.81 -12.55
N ALA A 120 9.79 -21.41 -13.74
CA ALA A 120 10.61 -21.09 -14.90
C ALA A 120 10.39 -19.62 -15.35
N PHE A 121 9.14 -19.14 -15.34
CA PHE A 121 8.80 -17.76 -15.65
C PHE A 121 9.48 -16.78 -14.67
N CYS A 122 9.34 -16.99 -13.38
CA CYS A 122 9.97 -16.13 -12.37
C CYS A 122 11.50 -16.19 -12.43
N LYS A 123 12.07 -17.35 -12.74
CA LYS A 123 13.52 -17.53 -12.92
C LYS A 123 14.04 -16.68 -14.07
N ILE A 124 13.37 -16.68 -15.23
CA ILE A 124 13.71 -15.85 -16.38
C ILE A 124 13.68 -14.37 -15.98
N TYR A 125 12.64 -13.91 -15.26
CA TYR A 125 12.59 -12.52 -14.78
C TYR A 125 13.79 -12.16 -13.88
N LEU A 126 14.21 -13.06 -13.00
CA LEU A 126 15.37 -12.82 -12.13
C LEU A 126 16.67 -12.74 -12.94
N GLU A 127 16.88 -13.66 -13.90
CA GLU A 127 18.10 -13.74 -14.70
C GLU A 127 18.22 -12.56 -15.67
N GLU A 128 17.18 -12.27 -16.43
CA GLU A 128 17.15 -11.15 -17.38
C GLU A 128 17.25 -9.79 -16.67
N CYS A 129 16.49 -9.59 -15.60
CA CYS A 129 16.56 -8.36 -14.85
C CYS A 129 17.94 -8.15 -14.20
N GLN A 130 18.59 -9.23 -13.75
CA GLN A 130 19.97 -9.14 -13.25
C GLN A 130 20.95 -8.75 -14.34
N ALA A 131 20.82 -9.31 -15.54
CA ALA A 131 21.68 -9.00 -16.70
C ALA A 131 21.53 -7.52 -17.11
N GLU A 132 20.32 -6.98 -17.06
CA GLU A 132 20.00 -5.59 -17.41
C GLU A 132 20.19 -4.59 -16.26
N GLY A 133 20.58 -5.06 -15.07
CA GLY A 133 20.73 -4.21 -13.88
C GLY A 133 19.41 -3.63 -13.38
N ILE A 134 18.31 -4.35 -13.55
CA ILE A 134 16.95 -3.97 -13.18
C ILE A 134 16.47 -4.83 -12.02
N ARG A 135 15.66 -4.27 -11.14
CA ARG A 135 15.03 -5.02 -10.04
C ARG A 135 13.90 -5.90 -10.57
N ALA A 136 14.04 -7.21 -10.46
CA ALA A 136 13.08 -8.17 -10.96
C ALA A 136 11.68 -8.00 -10.31
N GLU A 137 11.62 -7.68 -9.02
CA GLU A 137 10.36 -7.43 -8.33
C GLU A 137 9.55 -6.29 -8.96
N VAL A 138 10.21 -5.27 -9.48
CA VAL A 138 9.53 -4.13 -10.13
C VAL A 138 8.98 -4.56 -11.49
N ALA A 139 9.82 -5.14 -12.35
CA ALA A 139 9.42 -5.59 -13.69
C ALA A 139 8.34 -6.68 -13.62
N PHE A 140 8.49 -7.62 -12.70
CA PHE A 140 7.51 -8.69 -12.49
C PHE A 140 6.16 -8.15 -12.00
N CYS A 141 6.15 -7.28 -10.97
CA CYS A 141 4.91 -6.70 -10.48
C CYS A 141 4.19 -5.85 -11.54
N GLN A 142 4.94 -5.13 -12.37
CA GLN A 142 4.38 -4.40 -13.51
C GLN A 142 3.72 -5.37 -14.49
N ALA A 143 4.41 -6.43 -14.90
CA ALA A 143 3.85 -7.43 -15.80
C ALA A 143 2.57 -8.08 -15.23
N MET A 144 2.55 -8.40 -13.92
CA MET A 144 1.37 -8.94 -13.26
C MET A 144 0.19 -7.96 -13.27
N LYS A 145 0.46 -6.68 -13.06
CA LYS A 145 -0.56 -5.64 -13.10
C LYS A 145 -1.12 -5.45 -14.52
N GLU A 146 -0.26 -5.34 -15.51
CA GLU A 146 -0.66 -5.07 -16.90
C GLU A 146 -1.42 -6.26 -17.54
N THR A 147 -1.06 -7.49 -17.19
CA THR A 147 -1.69 -8.70 -17.74
C THR A 147 -2.81 -9.26 -16.87
N GLY A 148 -3.11 -8.64 -15.72
CA GLY A 148 -4.05 -9.21 -14.74
C GLY A 148 -3.60 -10.58 -14.23
N PHE A 149 -2.33 -10.74 -13.86
CA PHE A 149 -1.73 -12.03 -13.48
C PHE A 149 -1.77 -13.07 -14.60
N LEU A 150 -1.36 -12.68 -15.78
CA LEU A 150 -1.31 -13.48 -17.01
C LEU A 150 -2.68 -14.01 -17.49
N LYS A 151 -3.78 -13.45 -16.95
CA LYS A 151 -5.15 -13.79 -17.39
C LYS A 151 -5.52 -13.07 -18.69
N TYR A 152 -4.89 -11.90 -18.92
CA TYR A 152 -5.24 -11.00 -20.02
C TYR A 152 -6.75 -10.67 -19.96
N GLY A 153 -7.38 -10.20 -20.93
CA GLY A 153 -8.81 -9.90 -20.89
C GLY A 153 -9.17 -8.56 -21.51
N GLY A 154 -8.14 -7.81 -21.86
CA GLY A 154 -8.25 -6.57 -22.62
C GLY A 154 -7.94 -6.75 -24.10
N ASN A 155 -7.41 -5.70 -24.71
CA ASN A 155 -6.98 -5.69 -26.11
C ASN A 155 -5.72 -6.53 -26.34
N VAL A 156 -4.85 -6.64 -25.34
CA VAL A 156 -3.65 -7.48 -25.39
C VAL A 156 -4.04 -8.94 -25.18
N LYS A 157 -3.58 -9.80 -26.08
CA LYS A 157 -3.83 -11.24 -26.04
C LYS A 157 -2.59 -11.99 -25.57
N ILE A 158 -2.79 -13.19 -25.00
CA ILE A 158 -1.73 -14.01 -24.44
C ILE A 158 -0.70 -14.42 -25.54
N GLU A 159 -1.15 -14.60 -26.76
CA GLU A 159 -0.33 -14.97 -27.93
C GLU A 159 0.66 -13.87 -28.34
N GLN A 160 0.48 -12.66 -27.85
CA GLN A 160 1.36 -11.53 -28.17
C GLN A 160 2.60 -11.47 -27.28
N TYR A 161 2.65 -12.25 -26.21
CA TYR A 161 3.74 -12.21 -25.21
C TYR A 161 4.07 -10.80 -24.69
N ASN A 162 3.08 -9.90 -24.72
CA ASN A 162 3.25 -8.51 -24.31
C ASN A 162 2.95 -8.38 -22.81
N PHE A 163 3.99 -8.58 -22.00
CA PHE A 163 3.88 -8.51 -20.55
C PHE A 163 3.90 -7.06 -20.00
N ALA A 164 4.31 -6.10 -20.82
CA ALA A 164 4.42 -4.70 -20.41
C ALA A 164 3.23 -3.83 -20.82
N GLY A 165 2.29 -4.37 -21.59
CA GLY A 165 1.14 -3.61 -22.11
C GLY A 165 1.51 -2.47 -23.05
N ILE A 166 2.70 -2.53 -23.65
CA ILE A 166 3.19 -1.52 -24.59
C ILE A 166 2.61 -1.86 -25.97
N GLY A 167 1.79 -0.96 -26.49
CA GLY A 167 1.16 -1.08 -27.82
C GLY A 167 1.72 -0.06 -28.80
#